data_5a6918252601b2bb225918b6f169510c
#
_entry.id   5a6918252601b2bb225918b6f169510c
#
_cell.length_a   1.000
_cell.length_b   1.000
_cell.length_c   1.000
_cell.angle_alpha   90.00
_cell.angle_beta   90.00
_cell.angle_gamma   90.00
#
_symmetry.space_group_name_H-M   'P 1'
#
loop_
_entity.id
_entity.type
_entity.pdbx_description
1 polymer ?
#
loop_
_entity_poly.entity_id
_entity_poly.type
_entity_poly.pdbx_seq_one_letter_code
_entity_poly.pdbx_strand_id
1 'polypeptide(L)'
;MSFVEIVGPKKIFDSVLDTLQQTGVMHIEEIPIAGESKTVFLRKIHLTEEQTQHSRTYEELSRLLMEDGIAHIPKPLVSQLRNSEEFASQYQQWAKGKDFEVVTTARKVHAQVRSFMRRRRNLDDDVRVLAVYEELAEALAPLVESSELPRDYEFVGVIFERKKLSAETLLREHIHKLTSGQCRFLSAQLKGGRLAALVGFNRQYASDVRHFISEVGISEIRGPRRLRDKPFAEALITVRNDLSKLLGEQRKLSGQMQEFFTERASLLLALKIVCDDRLSRLNAIASFAQTDYIHRNTYRPCPVNISAARSRPEASFA
;
A
#
# COMPACT_ATOMS: atom_id res chain seq x y z
N MET A 1 -9.07 -10.93 36.63
CA MET A 1 -7.93 -10.02 36.44
C MET A 1 -7.71 -9.31 37.76
N SER A 2 -6.47 -9.27 38.22
CA SER A 2 -6.13 -8.53 39.45
C SER A 2 -5.39 -7.25 39.05
N PHE A 3 -5.80 -6.13 39.64
CA PHE A 3 -5.07 -4.87 39.48
C PHE A 3 -3.83 -4.88 40.34
N VAL A 4 -2.71 -4.49 39.77
CA VAL A 4 -1.42 -4.39 40.48
C VAL A 4 -0.89 -2.97 40.28
N GLU A 5 -0.62 -2.28 41.39
CA GLU A 5 0.03 -0.97 41.37
C GLU A 5 1.51 -1.15 41.69
N ILE A 6 2.38 -0.63 40.83
CA ILE A 6 3.84 -0.68 41.03
C ILE A 6 4.35 0.74 41.24
N VAL A 7 4.88 0.99 42.44
CA VAL A 7 5.47 2.28 42.81
C VAL A 7 6.96 2.08 42.99
N GLY A 8 7.78 2.90 42.37
CA GLY A 8 9.23 2.79 42.49
C GLY A 8 9.98 4.07 42.12
N PRO A 9 11.26 4.14 42.45
CA PRO A 9 12.09 5.29 42.10
C PRO A 9 12.31 5.37 40.57
N LYS A 10 12.26 6.60 40.03
CA LYS A 10 12.41 6.87 38.60
C LYS A 10 13.67 6.23 37.97
N LYS A 11 14.73 6.06 38.73
CA LYS A 11 16.01 5.50 38.25
C LYS A 11 15.92 4.04 37.79
N ILE A 12 14.98 3.26 38.32
CA ILE A 12 14.80 1.84 37.93
C ILE A 12 13.62 1.64 37.02
N PHE A 13 12.97 2.70 36.57
CA PHE A 13 11.75 2.66 35.78
C PHE A 13 11.91 1.84 34.47
N ASP A 14 12.97 2.11 33.71
CA ASP A 14 13.26 1.39 32.46
C ASP A 14 13.48 -0.11 32.70
N SER A 15 14.21 -0.46 33.77
CA SER A 15 14.47 -1.86 34.14
C SER A 15 13.19 -2.59 34.55
N VAL A 16 12.29 -1.93 35.26
CA VAL A 16 10.98 -2.48 35.63
C VAL A 16 10.13 -2.68 34.38
N LEU A 17 10.09 -1.71 33.47
CA LEU A 17 9.37 -1.81 32.21
C LEU A 17 9.87 -2.96 31.33
N ASP A 18 11.18 -3.12 31.20
CA ASP A 18 11.80 -4.23 30.50
C ASP A 18 11.40 -5.59 31.11
N THR A 19 11.40 -5.68 32.44
CA THR A 19 10.99 -6.90 33.14
C THR A 19 9.50 -7.22 32.90
N LEU A 20 8.62 -6.22 32.98
CA LEU A 20 7.19 -6.39 32.72
C LEU A 20 6.90 -6.80 31.29
N GLN A 21 7.61 -6.21 30.33
CA GLN A 21 7.48 -6.56 28.92
C GLN A 21 7.97 -7.99 28.65
N GLN A 22 9.07 -8.41 29.26
CA GLN A 22 9.61 -9.78 29.13
C GLN A 22 8.68 -10.83 29.73
N THR A 23 7.99 -10.51 30.82
CA THR A 23 7.03 -11.46 31.44
C THR A 23 5.77 -11.67 30.60
N GLY A 24 5.38 -10.70 29.78
CA GLY A 24 4.23 -10.79 28.85
C GLY A 24 2.87 -11.03 29.50
N VAL A 25 2.78 -10.94 30.84
CA VAL A 25 1.56 -11.27 31.62
C VAL A 25 0.78 -10.05 32.08
N MET A 26 1.28 -8.84 31.82
CA MET A 26 0.66 -7.61 32.32
C MET A 26 0.17 -6.74 31.17
N HIS A 27 -1.06 -6.25 31.30
CA HIS A 27 -1.61 -5.19 30.48
C HIS A 27 -1.52 -3.87 31.25
N ILE A 28 -0.94 -2.84 30.64
CA ILE A 28 -0.78 -1.53 31.26
C ILE A 28 -1.96 -0.68 30.81
N GLU A 29 -2.81 -0.28 31.74
CA GLU A 29 -3.92 0.62 31.50
C GLU A 29 -3.60 2.02 32.00
N GLU A 30 -4.09 3.02 31.28
CA GLU A 30 -4.00 4.42 31.70
C GLU A 30 -4.92 4.62 32.90
N ILE A 31 -4.38 5.07 34.04
CA ILE A 31 -5.21 5.45 35.19
C ILE A 31 -5.89 6.77 34.83
N PRO A 32 -7.24 6.82 34.75
CA PRO A 32 -7.93 8.09 34.59
C PRO A 32 -7.58 8.96 35.80
N ILE A 33 -6.85 10.04 35.60
CA ILE A 33 -6.61 11.04 36.63
C ILE A 33 -7.94 11.74 36.86
N ALA A 34 -8.77 11.13 37.73
CA ALA A 34 -10.03 11.73 38.12
C ALA A 34 -9.72 13.06 38.85
N GLY A 35 -10.30 14.13 38.30
CA GLY A 35 -10.14 15.46 38.86
C GLY A 35 -10.49 15.47 40.36
N GLU A 36 -9.74 16.26 41.14
CA GLU A 36 -10.10 16.75 42.48
C GLU A 36 -9.96 15.83 43.69
N SER A 37 -9.17 14.79 43.68
CA SER A 37 -8.72 14.26 44.98
C SER A 37 -7.52 15.10 45.48
N LYS A 38 -7.76 15.89 46.51
CA LYS A 38 -6.86 16.93 47.07
C LYS A 38 -5.51 16.45 47.63
N THR A 39 -5.10 15.19 47.45
CA THR A 39 -4.00 14.61 48.21
C THR A 39 -2.79 14.10 47.40
N VAL A 40 -2.91 13.89 46.08
CA VAL A 40 -1.76 13.47 45.28
C VAL A 40 -1.78 14.18 43.92
N PHE A 41 -0.84 15.09 43.71
CA PHE A 41 -0.63 15.71 42.39
C PHE A 41 0.12 14.72 41.51
N LEU A 42 -0.61 13.88 40.80
CA LEU A 42 -0.08 13.03 39.74
C LEU A 42 0.03 13.86 38.46
N ARG A 43 1.22 13.97 37.91
CA ARG A 43 1.42 14.56 36.57
C ARG A 43 1.71 13.46 35.58
N LYS A 44 1.04 13.53 34.43
CA LYS A 44 1.32 12.63 33.30
C LYS A 44 2.76 12.82 32.83
N ILE A 45 3.48 11.73 32.59
CA ILE A 45 4.82 11.79 32.01
C ILE A 45 4.67 12.16 30.55
N HIS A 46 5.27 13.28 30.18
CA HIS A 46 5.36 13.66 28.77
C HIS A 46 6.61 13.04 28.15
N LEU A 47 6.45 12.45 26.99
CA LEU A 47 7.57 11.98 26.19
C LEU A 47 8.46 13.19 25.81
N THR A 48 9.76 12.99 25.83
CA THR A 48 10.70 13.98 25.28
C THR A 48 10.44 14.19 23.79
N GLU A 49 10.92 15.27 23.21
CA GLU A 49 10.79 15.53 21.78
C GLU A 49 11.38 14.39 20.93
N GLU A 50 12.55 13.87 21.34
CA GLU A 50 13.20 12.73 20.71
C GLU A 50 12.33 11.46 20.79
N GLN A 51 11.79 11.14 21.98
CA GLN A 51 10.89 9.99 22.17
C GLN A 51 9.60 10.13 21.35
N THR A 52 9.05 11.34 21.25
CA THR A 52 7.87 11.61 20.41
C THR A 52 8.19 11.39 18.94
N GLN A 53 9.36 11.82 18.48
CA GLN A 53 9.80 11.59 17.11
C GLN A 53 10.04 10.09 16.83
N HIS A 54 10.62 9.35 17.76
CA HIS A 54 10.78 7.90 17.66
C HIS A 54 9.42 7.19 17.61
N SER A 55 8.46 7.58 18.45
CA SER A 55 7.10 7.01 18.45
C SER A 55 6.45 7.16 17.07
N ARG A 56 6.46 8.35 16.50
CA ARG A 56 5.93 8.60 15.14
C ARG A 56 6.64 7.76 14.08
N THR A 57 7.96 7.63 14.18
CA THR A 57 8.77 6.85 13.24
C THR A 57 8.43 5.37 13.30
N TYR A 58 8.30 4.80 14.51
CA TYR A 58 7.93 3.39 14.69
C TYR A 58 6.50 3.11 14.25
N GLU A 59 5.56 4.00 14.54
CA GLU A 59 4.18 3.89 14.06
C GLU A 59 4.11 3.87 12.53
N GLU A 60 4.79 4.81 11.89
CA GLU A 60 4.88 4.87 10.43
C GLU A 60 5.50 3.59 9.84
N LEU A 61 6.66 3.16 10.36
CA LEU A 61 7.36 1.99 9.86
C LEU A 61 6.56 0.71 10.08
N SER A 62 5.95 0.53 11.25
CA SER A 62 5.11 -0.63 11.53
C SER A 62 3.95 -0.72 10.53
N ARG A 63 3.28 0.40 10.26
CA ARG A 63 2.20 0.48 9.27
C ARG A 63 2.71 0.15 7.87
N LEU A 64 3.80 0.77 7.41
CA LEU A 64 4.37 0.55 6.09
C LEU A 64 4.85 -0.90 5.88
N LEU A 65 5.50 -1.49 6.88
CA LEU A 65 5.92 -2.89 6.84
C LEU A 65 4.73 -3.85 6.79
N MET A 66 3.64 -3.50 7.44
CA MET A 66 2.41 -4.30 7.40
C MET A 66 1.71 -4.19 6.05
N GLU A 67 1.43 -2.98 5.58
CA GLU A 67 0.62 -2.71 4.39
C GLU A 67 1.36 -3.10 3.10
N ASP A 68 2.61 -2.67 2.96
CA ASP A 68 3.38 -2.89 1.73
C ASP A 68 4.20 -4.19 1.76
N GLY A 69 4.54 -4.71 2.95
CA GLY A 69 5.38 -5.90 3.12
C GLY A 69 4.59 -7.15 3.45
N ILE A 70 4.16 -7.27 4.70
CA ILE A 70 3.58 -8.50 5.25
C ILE A 70 2.26 -8.89 4.58
N ALA A 71 1.46 -7.90 4.17
CA ALA A 71 0.20 -8.16 3.46
C ALA A 71 0.37 -8.95 2.15
N HIS A 72 1.56 -8.94 1.58
CA HIS A 72 1.89 -9.70 0.35
C HIS A 72 2.50 -11.08 0.63
N ILE A 73 2.78 -11.41 1.89
CA ILE A 73 3.24 -12.74 2.30
C ILE A 73 2.03 -13.65 2.51
N PRO A 74 2.02 -14.90 1.98
CA PRO A 74 0.93 -15.82 2.22
C PRO A 74 0.69 -16.06 3.72
N LYS A 75 -0.57 -15.94 4.16
CA LYS A 75 -0.94 -16.08 5.58
C LYS A 75 -0.43 -17.38 6.25
N PRO A 76 -0.48 -18.56 5.57
CA PRO A 76 0.07 -19.79 6.14
C PRO A 76 1.57 -19.67 6.43
N LEU A 77 2.32 -19.02 5.54
CA LEU A 77 3.76 -18.81 5.71
C LEU A 77 4.06 -17.91 6.91
N VAL A 78 3.29 -16.83 7.10
CA VAL A 78 3.43 -15.95 8.27
C VAL A 78 3.22 -16.71 9.58
N SER A 79 2.22 -17.61 9.62
CA SER A 79 1.94 -18.43 10.81
C SER A 79 3.05 -19.43 11.10
N GLN A 80 3.61 -20.04 10.06
CA GLN A 80 4.75 -20.97 10.19
C GLN A 80 6.02 -20.26 10.64
N LEU A 81 6.30 -19.09 10.06
CA LEU A 81 7.49 -18.29 10.38
C LEU A 81 7.53 -17.86 11.85
N ARG A 82 6.39 -17.47 12.42
CA ARG A 82 6.33 -17.06 13.84
C ARG A 82 6.86 -18.09 14.81
N ASN A 83 6.78 -19.37 14.44
CA ASN A 83 7.23 -20.51 15.25
C ASN A 83 8.61 -21.03 14.81
N SER A 84 9.28 -20.37 13.85
CA SER A 84 10.57 -20.82 13.33
C SER A 84 11.74 -20.27 14.15
N GLU A 85 12.82 -21.05 14.23
CA GLU A 85 14.07 -20.62 14.86
C GLU A 85 14.71 -19.44 14.12
N GLU A 86 14.54 -19.38 12.81
CA GLU A 86 15.02 -18.29 11.96
C GLU A 86 14.38 -16.97 12.37
N PHE A 87 13.06 -16.94 12.54
CA PHE A 87 12.36 -15.77 13.01
C PHE A 87 12.80 -15.38 14.43
N ALA A 88 12.91 -16.34 15.35
CA ALA A 88 13.35 -16.08 16.71
C ALA A 88 14.76 -15.46 16.75
N SER A 89 15.68 -15.96 15.92
CA SER A 89 17.02 -15.40 15.77
C SER A 89 17.00 -13.98 15.21
N GLN A 90 16.26 -13.74 14.14
CA GLN A 90 16.10 -12.41 13.53
C GLN A 90 15.47 -11.42 14.52
N TYR A 91 14.41 -11.83 15.22
CA TYR A 91 13.76 -10.99 16.22
C TYR A 91 14.73 -10.62 17.35
N GLN A 92 15.45 -11.58 17.93
CA GLN A 92 16.43 -11.31 19.00
C GLN A 92 17.55 -10.38 18.54
N GLN A 93 18.03 -10.54 17.32
CA GLN A 93 19.04 -9.66 16.73
C GLN A 93 18.55 -8.22 16.69
N TRP A 94 17.36 -7.98 16.16
CA TRP A 94 16.82 -6.64 15.95
C TRP A 94 16.24 -6.02 17.24
N ALA A 95 15.72 -6.83 18.16
CA ALA A 95 15.27 -6.36 19.46
C ALA A 95 16.42 -5.76 20.29
N LYS A 96 17.63 -6.34 20.18
CA LYS A 96 18.84 -5.83 20.82
C LYS A 96 19.57 -4.76 20.01
N GLY A 97 19.20 -4.57 18.74
CA GLY A 97 19.82 -3.60 17.84
C GLY A 97 19.55 -2.15 18.29
N LYS A 98 20.42 -1.22 17.88
CA LYS A 98 20.22 0.21 18.11
C LYS A 98 19.04 0.74 17.29
N ASP A 99 18.35 1.75 17.79
CA ASP A 99 17.21 2.38 17.12
C ASP A 99 17.52 2.80 15.69
N PHE A 100 18.66 3.43 15.49
CA PHE A 100 19.12 3.85 14.16
C PHE A 100 19.27 2.68 13.18
N GLU A 101 19.79 1.53 13.63
CA GLU A 101 20.00 0.35 12.79
C GLU A 101 18.65 -0.26 12.36
N VAL A 102 17.72 -0.37 13.31
CA VAL A 102 16.36 -0.89 13.04
C VAL A 102 15.63 0.02 12.05
N VAL A 103 15.61 1.32 12.31
CA VAL A 103 14.93 2.31 11.44
C VAL A 103 15.55 2.31 10.04
N THR A 104 16.87 2.31 9.95
CA THR A 104 17.56 2.32 8.66
C THR A 104 17.29 1.06 7.87
N THR A 105 17.34 -0.12 8.50
CA THR A 105 17.07 -1.39 7.85
C THR A 105 15.61 -1.51 7.43
N ALA A 106 14.67 -1.12 8.29
CA ALA A 106 13.25 -1.12 7.97
C ALA A 106 12.95 -0.22 6.76
N ARG A 107 13.50 1.00 6.74
CA ARG A 107 13.37 1.91 5.59
C ARG A 107 13.99 1.35 4.32
N LYS A 108 15.17 0.71 4.40
CA LYS A 108 15.82 0.09 3.24
C LYS A 108 14.99 -1.04 2.65
N VAL A 109 14.48 -1.93 3.48
CA VAL A 109 13.62 -3.05 3.04
C VAL A 109 12.30 -2.52 2.46
N HIS A 110 11.66 -1.56 3.13
CA HIS A 110 10.45 -0.91 2.62
C HIS A 110 10.68 -0.22 1.27
N ALA A 111 11.81 0.46 1.07
CA ALA A 111 12.15 1.08 -0.21
C ALA A 111 12.28 0.05 -1.35
N GLN A 112 12.83 -1.13 -1.06
CA GLN A 112 12.89 -2.24 -2.03
C GLN A 112 11.48 -2.74 -2.40
N VAL A 113 10.63 -2.99 -1.40
CA VAL A 113 9.23 -3.38 -1.62
C VAL A 113 8.51 -2.35 -2.48
N ARG A 114 8.61 -1.07 -2.13
CA ARG A 114 7.99 0.04 -2.86
C ARG A 114 8.47 0.13 -4.32
N SER A 115 9.74 -0.19 -4.56
CA SER A 115 10.30 -0.26 -5.92
C SER A 115 9.61 -1.35 -6.75
N PHE A 116 9.44 -2.56 -6.19
CA PHE A 116 8.71 -3.65 -6.83
C PHE A 116 7.26 -3.27 -7.13
N MET A 117 6.55 -2.69 -6.15
CA MET A 117 5.15 -2.28 -6.31
C MET A 117 4.98 -1.21 -7.39
N ARG A 118 5.88 -0.22 -7.44
CA ARG A 118 5.88 0.80 -8.50
C ARG A 118 6.08 0.18 -9.87
N ARG A 119 7.08 -0.71 -10.00
CA ARG A 119 7.36 -1.38 -11.28
C ARG A 119 6.19 -2.25 -11.73
N ARG A 120 5.55 -2.97 -10.81
CA ARG A 120 4.34 -3.75 -11.09
C ARG A 120 3.20 -2.86 -11.59
N ARG A 121 2.89 -1.76 -10.90
CA ARG A 121 1.83 -0.82 -11.33
C ARG A 121 2.10 -0.28 -12.72
N ASN A 122 3.32 0.14 -13.02
CA ASN A 122 3.68 0.65 -14.35
C ASN A 122 3.46 -0.42 -15.42
N LEU A 123 3.91 -1.67 -15.17
CA LEU A 123 3.68 -2.78 -16.11
C LEU A 123 2.19 -3.11 -16.28
N ASP A 124 1.41 -3.11 -15.20
CA ASP A 124 -0.04 -3.35 -15.23
C ASP A 124 -0.76 -2.26 -16.06
N ASP A 125 -0.34 -1.01 -15.92
CA ASP A 125 -0.89 0.12 -16.70
C ASP A 125 -0.49 0.02 -18.18
N ASP A 126 0.76 -0.30 -18.49
CA ASP A 126 1.23 -0.48 -19.86
C ASP A 126 0.51 -1.66 -20.55
N VAL A 127 0.36 -2.79 -19.87
CA VAL A 127 -0.40 -3.96 -20.36
C VAL A 127 -1.85 -3.57 -20.63
N ARG A 128 -2.49 -2.83 -19.71
CA ARG A 128 -3.88 -2.39 -19.87
C ARG A 128 -4.05 -1.50 -21.09
N VAL A 129 -3.16 -0.53 -21.28
CA VAL A 129 -3.20 0.39 -22.43
C VAL A 129 -3.04 -0.39 -23.73
N LEU A 130 -2.06 -1.29 -23.82
CA LEU A 130 -1.85 -2.06 -25.05
C LEU A 130 -2.96 -3.07 -25.32
N ALA A 131 -3.55 -3.70 -24.30
CA ALA A 131 -4.66 -4.62 -24.46
C ALA A 131 -5.91 -3.91 -25.01
N VAL A 132 -6.20 -2.71 -24.52
CA VAL A 132 -7.31 -1.89 -25.07
C VAL A 132 -7.03 -1.50 -26.51
N TYR A 133 -5.77 -1.17 -26.83
CA TYR A 133 -5.40 -0.83 -28.20
C TYR A 133 -5.46 -2.03 -29.14
N GLU A 134 -5.06 -3.22 -28.69
CA GLU A 134 -5.19 -4.47 -29.44
C GLU A 134 -6.66 -4.78 -29.78
N GLU A 135 -7.54 -4.74 -28.75
CA GLU A 135 -8.98 -4.99 -28.95
C GLU A 135 -9.60 -4.01 -29.96
N LEU A 136 -9.21 -2.72 -29.87
CA LEU A 136 -9.62 -1.70 -30.81
C LEU A 136 -9.12 -2.01 -32.23
N ALA A 137 -7.84 -2.31 -32.35
CA ALA A 137 -7.22 -2.57 -33.65
C ALA A 137 -7.77 -3.83 -34.32
N GLU A 138 -8.02 -4.90 -33.56
CA GLU A 138 -8.67 -6.11 -34.09
C GLU A 138 -10.08 -5.84 -34.64
N ALA A 139 -10.87 -5.06 -33.87
CA ALA A 139 -12.26 -4.77 -34.27
C ALA A 139 -12.33 -3.87 -35.51
N LEU A 140 -11.37 -2.96 -35.69
CA LEU A 140 -11.37 -1.98 -36.77
C LEU A 140 -10.55 -2.43 -38.02
N ALA A 141 -9.64 -3.40 -37.88
CA ALA A 141 -8.78 -3.85 -38.97
C ALA A 141 -9.57 -4.19 -40.28
N PRO A 142 -10.66 -4.98 -40.24
CA PRO A 142 -11.41 -5.31 -41.43
C PRO A 142 -12.05 -4.09 -42.10
N LEU A 143 -12.43 -3.09 -41.28
CA LEU A 143 -13.06 -1.85 -41.77
C LEU A 143 -12.04 -0.91 -42.41
N VAL A 144 -10.84 -0.86 -41.86
CA VAL A 144 -9.72 -0.05 -42.37
C VAL A 144 -9.21 -0.63 -43.68
N GLU A 145 -9.03 -1.95 -43.77
CA GLU A 145 -8.56 -2.63 -44.98
C GLU A 145 -9.54 -2.52 -46.16
N SER A 146 -10.86 -2.48 -45.86
CA SER A 146 -11.91 -2.32 -46.88
C SER A 146 -12.15 -0.87 -47.31
N SER A 147 -11.54 0.10 -46.64
CA SER A 147 -11.74 1.54 -46.88
C SER A 147 -10.50 2.18 -47.49
N GLU A 148 -10.69 2.90 -48.61
CA GLU A 148 -9.65 3.80 -49.14
C GLU A 148 -9.56 5.05 -48.22
N LEU A 149 -8.60 5.04 -47.33
CA LEU A 149 -8.38 6.17 -46.41
C LEU A 149 -7.40 7.16 -47.07
N PRO A 150 -7.75 8.46 -47.14
CA PRO A 150 -6.88 9.47 -47.72
C PRO A 150 -5.60 9.66 -46.89
N ARG A 151 -4.46 9.86 -47.56
CA ARG A 151 -3.13 10.04 -46.90
C ARG A 151 -3.07 11.30 -46.03
N ASP A 152 -3.88 12.29 -46.27
CA ASP A 152 -3.91 13.59 -45.58
C ASP A 152 -4.79 13.56 -44.32
N TYR A 153 -5.39 12.41 -44.00
CA TYR A 153 -6.25 12.27 -42.84
C TYR A 153 -5.45 11.91 -41.59
N GLU A 154 -5.87 12.53 -40.51
CA GLU A 154 -5.46 12.12 -39.17
C GLU A 154 -6.59 11.28 -38.57
N PHE A 155 -6.21 10.32 -37.71
CA PHE A 155 -7.14 9.36 -37.11
C PHE A 155 -7.13 9.45 -35.63
N VAL A 156 -8.32 9.42 -35.02
CA VAL A 156 -8.51 9.36 -33.56
C VAL A 156 -9.38 8.14 -33.24
N GLY A 157 -8.85 7.26 -32.40
CA GLY A 157 -9.61 6.14 -31.84
C GLY A 157 -10.37 6.59 -30.59
N VAL A 158 -11.64 6.19 -30.47
CA VAL A 158 -12.47 6.46 -29.29
C VAL A 158 -13.23 5.19 -28.89
N ILE A 159 -13.51 5.04 -27.58
CA ILE A 159 -14.36 3.97 -27.07
C ILE A 159 -15.57 4.58 -26.36
N PHE A 160 -16.73 4.05 -26.69
CA PHE A 160 -17.99 4.37 -26.03
C PHE A 160 -18.36 3.23 -25.08
N GLU A 161 -18.57 3.58 -23.83
CA GLU A 161 -19.16 2.65 -22.87
C GLU A 161 -20.62 2.37 -23.22
N ARG A 162 -21.11 1.17 -22.92
CA ARG A 162 -22.47 0.71 -23.22
C ARG A 162 -23.57 1.73 -22.85
N LYS A 163 -23.38 2.48 -21.78
CA LYS A 163 -24.34 3.50 -21.30
C LYS A 163 -24.32 4.80 -22.13
N LYS A 164 -23.34 4.98 -23.01
CA LYS A 164 -23.11 6.21 -23.78
C LYS A 164 -23.21 6.00 -25.31
N LEU A 165 -23.93 4.97 -25.76
CA LEU A 165 -24.07 4.69 -27.21
C LEU A 165 -24.76 5.83 -27.97
N SER A 166 -25.65 6.58 -27.32
CA SER A 166 -26.23 7.80 -27.89
C SER A 166 -25.19 8.89 -28.19
N ALA A 167 -24.05 8.87 -27.49
CA ALA A 167 -22.98 9.81 -27.74
C ALA A 167 -22.25 9.55 -29.07
N GLU A 168 -22.30 8.33 -29.60
CA GLU A 168 -21.74 8.04 -30.93
C GLU A 168 -22.44 8.86 -32.04
N THR A 169 -23.77 8.87 -32.05
CA THR A 169 -24.53 9.64 -33.01
C THR A 169 -24.26 11.13 -32.92
N LEU A 170 -24.23 11.64 -31.71
CA LEU A 170 -23.90 13.05 -31.45
C LEU A 170 -22.47 13.39 -31.88
N LEU A 171 -21.52 12.50 -31.58
CA LEU A 171 -20.13 12.70 -31.99
C LEU A 171 -20.01 12.71 -33.52
N ARG A 172 -20.67 11.76 -34.21
CA ARG A 172 -20.67 11.65 -35.66
C ARG A 172 -21.24 12.91 -36.32
N GLU A 173 -22.39 13.37 -35.88
CA GLU A 173 -23.04 14.58 -36.39
C GLU A 173 -22.19 15.83 -36.17
N HIS A 174 -21.62 15.96 -34.99
CA HIS A 174 -20.84 17.15 -34.65
C HIS A 174 -19.53 17.21 -35.42
N ILE A 175 -18.81 16.09 -35.53
CA ILE A 175 -17.57 16.03 -36.31
C ILE A 175 -17.87 16.25 -37.79
N HIS A 176 -18.97 15.71 -38.32
CA HIS A 176 -19.40 15.98 -39.69
C HIS A 176 -19.63 17.50 -39.93
N LYS A 177 -20.22 18.20 -38.96
CA LYS A 177 -20.40 19.66 -39.03
C LYS A 177 -19.05 20.39 -38.94
N LEU A 178 -18.20 20.05 -37.97
CA LEU A 178 -16.88 20.66 -37.76
C LEU A 178 -15.97 20.54 -38.97
N THR A 179 -16.03 19.39 -39.65
CA THR A 179 -15.16 19.10 -40.81
C THR A 179 -15.81 19.39 -42.15
N SER A 180 -16.97 20.05 -42.16
CA SER A 180 -17.76 20.31 -43.39
C SER A 180 -17.95 19.04 -44.23
N GLY A 181 -18.19 17.90 -43.57
CA GLY A 181 -18.36 16.61 -44.24
C GLY A 181 -17.05 15.88 -44.59
N GLN A 182 -15.89 16.49 -44.39
CA GLN A 182 -14.58 15.89 -44.66
C GLN A 182 -14.12 14.98 -43.53
N CYS A 183 -14.94 14.00 -43.16
CA CYS A 183 -14.61 13.02 -42.16
C CYS A 183 -15.02 11.60 -42.55
N ARG A 184 -14.35 10.63 -41.99
CA ARG A 184 -14.70 9.21 -42.06
C ARG A 184 -14.93 8.69 -40.69
N PHE A 185 -16.00 7.94 -40.46
CA PHE A 185 -16.35 7.37 -39.18
C PHE A 185 -16.55 5.88 -39.35
N LEU A 186 -15.61 5.11 -38.78
CA LEU A 186 -15.66 3.64 -38.77
C LEU A 186 -15.96 3.20 -37.34
N SER A 187 -16.96 2.36 -37.16
CA SER A 187 -17.28 1.84 -35.81
C SER A 187 -17.44 0.33 -35.81
N ALA A 188 -17.01 -0.30 -34.72
CA ALA A 188 -17.12 -1.73 -34.52
C ALA A 188 -17.50 -2.04 -33.07
N GLN A 189 -18.27 -3.09 -32.92
CA GLN A 189 -18.69 -3.53 -31.57
C GLN A 189 -17.56 -4.29 -30.86
N LEU A 190 -17.25 -3.89 -29.61
CA LEU A 190 -16.29 -4.56 -28.77
C LEU A 190 -16.96 -5.53 -27.79
N LYS A 191 -16.16 -6.37 -27.15
CA LYS A 191 -16.61 -7.26 -26.07
C LYS A 191 -17.29 -6.46 -24.94
N GLY A 192 -18.34 -7.03 -24.36
CA GLY A 192 -19.08 -6.39 -23.27
C GLY A 192 -20.03 -5.27 -23.68
N GLY A 193 -20.35 -5.13 -24.99
CA GLY A 193 -21.30 -4.15 -25.51
C GLY A 193 -20.76 -2.73 -25.58
N ARG A 194 -19.44 -2.56 -25.51
CA ARG A 194 -18.75 -1.30 -25.83
C ARG A 194 -18.67 -1.13 -27.34
N LEU A 195 -18.52 0.10 -27.81
CA LEU A 195 -18.35 0.42 -29.22
C LEU A 195 -17.00 1.12 -29.40
N ALA A 196 -16.20 0.62 -30.35
CA ALA A 196 -15.02 1.30 -30.83
C ALA A 196 -15.34 2.14 -32.04
N ALA A 197 -14.80 3.32 -32.16
CA ALA A 197 -14.86 4.10 -33.38
C ALA A 197 -13.49 4.68 -33.72
N LEU A 198 -13.21 4.68 -35.04
CA LEU A 198 -12.07 5.37 -35.62
C LEU A 198 -12.62 6.53 -36.44
N VAL A 199 -12.21 7.72 -36.04
CA VAL A 199 -12.62 8.96 -36.70
C VAL A 199 -11.45 9.48 -37.50
N GLY A 200 -11.59 9.49 -38.80
CA GLY A 200 -10.62 10.08 -39.74
C GLY A 200 -11.08 11.46 -40.19
N PHE A 201 -10.20 12.43 -40.21
CA PHE A 201 -10.49 13.80 -40.64
C PHE A 201 -9.23 14.47 -41.19
N ASN A 202 -9.41 15.49 -42.03
CA ASN A 202 -8.27 16.24 -42.54
C ASN A 202 -7.50 16.93 -41.39
N ARG A 203 -6.16 16.91 -41.45
CA ARG A 203 -5.26 17.46 -40.41
C ARG A 203 -5.57 18.89 -40.01
N GLN A 204 -6.11 19.72 -40.90
CA GLN A 204 -6.47 21.09 -40.56
C GLN A 204 -7.50 21.20 -39.43
N TYR A 205 -8.35 20.18 -39.25
CA TYR A 205 -9.39 20.14 -38.19
C TYR A 205 -8.93 19.44 -36.89
N ALA A 206 -7.67 19.02 -36.83
CA ALA A 206 -7.19 18.17 -35.73
C ALA A 206 -7.35 18.79 -34.34
N SER A 207 -7.11 20.09 -34.23
CA SER A 207 -7.27 20.82 -32.96
C SER A 207 -8.73 20.83 -32.50
N ASP A 208 -9.64 21.19 -33.39
CA ASP A 208 -11.06 21.38 -33.08
C ASP A 208 -11.75 20.05 -32.76
N VAL A 209 -11.43 19.00 -33.51
CA VAL A 209 -11.97 17.65 -33.28
C VAL A 209 -11.49 17.11 -31.93
N ARG A 210 -10.21 17.25 -31.60
CA ARG A 210 -9.70 16.76 -30.32
C ARG A 210 -10.24 17.57 -29.14
N HIS A 211 -10.38 18.87 -29.29
CA HIS A 211 -10.98 19.71 -28.27
C HIS A 211 -12.42 19.27 -28.00
N PHE A 212 -13.21 19.07 -29.04
CA PHE A 212 -14.59 18.58 -28.91
C PHE A 212 -14.68 17.20 -28.24
N ILE A 213 -13.84 16.22 -28.67
CA ILE A 213 -13.81 14.89 -28.05
C ILE A 213 -13.53 15.01 -26.54
N SER A 214 -12.61 15.89 -26.16
CA SER A 214 -12.27 16.16 -24.75
C SER A 214 -13.41 16.80 -23.98
N GLU A 215 -14.12 17.77 -24.56
CA GLU A 215 -15.28 18.46 -23.94
C GLU A 215 -16.44 17.51 -23.67
N VAL A 216 -16.72 16.60 -24.60
CA VAL A 216 -17.80 15.60 -24.47
C VAL A 216 -17.41 14.51 -23.44
N GLY A 217 -16.17 14.51 -22.95
CA GLY A 217 -15.68 13.54 -21.98
C GLY A 217 -15.55 12.13 -22.56
N ILE A 218 -15.29 12.03 -23.86
CA ILE A 218 -14.99 10.78 -24.55
C ILE A 218 -13.49 10.53 -24.47
N SER A 219 -13.10 9.34 -24.01
CA SER A 219 -11.70 8.99 -23.90
C SER A 219 -11.08 8.73 -25.27
N GLU A 220 -10.16 9.59 -25.69
CA GLU A 220 -9.31 9.35 -26.85
C GLU A 220 -8.34 8.22 -26.53
N ILE A 221 -8.27 7.20 -27.39
CA ILE A 221 -7.27 6.15 -27.30
C ILE A 221 -6.02 6.63 -28.01
N ARG A 222 -5.05 7.02 -27.21
CA ARG A 222 -3.73 7.39 -27.72
C ARG A 222 -2.86 6.14 -27.82
N GLY A 223 -2.72 5.62 -29.03
CA GLY A 223 -1.72 4.59 -29.30
C GLY A 223 -0.29 5.07 -29.00
N PRO A 224 0.64 4.15 -28.72
CA PRO A 224 2.05 4.50 -28.55
C PRO A 224 2.55 5.34 -29.71
N ARG A 225 3.32 6.40 -29.44
CA ARG A 225 3.83 7.35 -30.47
C ARG A 225 4.50 6.64 -31.64
N ARG A 226 5.19 5.52 -31.38
CA ARG A 226 5.90 4.69 -32.36
C ARG A 226 4.99 3.96 -33.37
N LEU A 227 3.66 3.94 -33.15
CA LEU A 227 2.70 3.26 -34.03
C LEU A 227 1.97 4.23 -34.96
N ARG A 228 2.12 5.55 -34.78
CA ARG A 228 1.35 6.57 -35.52
C ARG A 228 1.62 6.56 -37.04
N ASP A 229 2.85 6.21 -37.42
CA ASP A 229 3.28 6.30 -38.83
C ASP A 229 3.31 4.92 -39.50
N LYS A 230 2.81 3.86 -38.85
CA LYS A 230 2.79 2.50 -39.35
C LYS A 230 1.45 2.17 -39.99
N PRO A 231 1.43 1.37 -41.09
CA PRO A 231 0.21 0.75 -41.61
C PRO A 231 -0.51 -0.02 -40.49
N PHE A 232 -1.82 -0.02 -40.50
CA PHE A 232 -2.64 -0.55 -39.41
C PHE A 232 -2.33 -2.02 -39.07
N ALA A 233 -2.14 -2.85 -40.11
CA ALA A 233 -1.76 -4.26 -39.93
C ALA A 233 -0.40 -4.44 -39.23
N GLU A 234 0.60 -3.63 -39.59
CA GLU A 234 1.92 -3.66 -38.94
C GLU A 234 1.84 -3.15 -37.50
N ALA A 235 1.00 -2.13 -37.24
CA ALA A 235 0.74 -1.61 -35.93
C ALA A 235 0.17 -2.71 -35.01
N LEU A 236 -0.80 -3.47 -35.48
CA LEU A 236 -1.42 -4.58 -34.75
C LEU A 236 -0.42 -5.68 -34.40
N ILE A 237 0.43 -6.10 -35.34
CA ILE A 237 1.48 -7.08 -35.11
C ILE A 237 2.48 -6.56 -34.04
N THR A 238 2.85 -5.28 -34.16
CA THR A 238 3.76 -4.65 -33.20
C THR A 238 3.14 -4.62 -31.79
N VAL A 239 1.87 -4.27 -31.66
CA VAL A 239 1.15 -4.25 -30.37
C VAL A 239 1.09 -5.63 -29.74
N ARG A 240 0.77 -6.66 -30.50
CA ARG A 240 0.73 -8.07 -30.04
C ARG A 240 2.10 -8.53 -29.52
N ASN A 241 3.17 -8.21 -30.25
CA ASN A 241 4.50 -8.55 -29.84
C ASN A 241 4.92 -7.81 -28.55
N ASP A 242 4.58 -6.53 -28.45
CA ASP A 242 4.87 -5.74 -27.27
C ASP A 242 4.06 -6.21 -26.07
N LEU A 243 2.78 -6.51 -26.24
CA LEU A 243 1.92 -7.06 -25.20
C LEU A 243 2.46 -8.40 -24.69
N SER A 244 2.87 -9.29 -25.60
CA SER A 244 3.50 -10.57 -25.25
C SER A 244 4.77 -10.38 -24.41
N LYS A 245 5.62 -9.40 -24.78
CA LYS A 245 6.83 -9.06 -24.01
C LYS A 245 6.50 -8.55 -22.61
N LEU A 246 5.55 -7.60 -22.52
CA LEU A 246 5.14 -7.04 -21.22
C LEU A 246 4.51 -8.09 -20.30
N LEU A 247 3.70 -8.99 -20.84
CA LEU A 247 3.15 -10.12 -20.07
C LEU A 247 4.28 -11.07 -19.59
N GLY A 248 5.30 -11.28 -20.42
CA GLY A 248 6.51 -12.01 -20.00
C GLY A 248 7.26 -11.31 -18.87
N GLU A 249 7.45 -10.00 -18.96
CA GLU A 249 8.08 -9.19 -17.91
C GLU A 249 7.24 -9.17 -16.62
N GLN A 250 5.92 -9.09 -16.72
CA GLN A 250 5.00 -9.15 -15.58
C GLN A 250 5.11 -10.48 -14.83
N ARG A 251 5.17 -11.62 -15.56
CA ARG A 251 5.39 -12.95 -14.96
C ARG A 251 6.75 -13.02 -14.27
N LYS A 252 7.82 -12.54 -14.94
CA LYS A 252 9.17 -12.50 -14.36
C LYS A 252 9.22 -11.65 -13.10
N LEU A 253 8.62 -10.46 -13.12
CA LEU A 253 8.55 -9.59 -11.95
C LEU A 253 7.77 -10.24 -10.81
N SER A 254 6.65 -10.92 -11.11
CA SER A 254 5.86 -11.65 -10.11
C SER A 254 6.68 -12.75 -9.44
N GLY A 255 7.48 -13.51 -10.21
CA GLY A 255 8.41 -14.50 -9.67
C GLY A 255 9.47 -13.87 -8.75
N GLN A 256 10.10 -12.77 -9.19
CA GLN A 256 11.09 -12.03 -8.39
C GLN A 256 10.49 -11.48 -7.10
N MET A 257 9.26 -10.99 -7.15
CA MET A 257 8.54 -10.52 -5.96
C MET A 257 8.25 -11.66 -4.99
N GLN A 258 7.79 -12.81 -5.49
CA GLN A 258 7.52 -13.98 -4.66
C GLN A 258 8.79 -14.48 -3.98
N GLU A 259 9.89 -14.58 -4.70
CA GLU A 259 11.21 -14.95 -4.16
C GLU A 259 11.65 -13.97 -3.08
N PHE A 260 11.62 -12.67 -3.37
CA PHE A 260 11.96 -11.61 -2.42
C PHE A 260 11.12 -11.70 -1.12
N PHE A 261 9.79 -11.84 -1.24
CA PHE A 261 8.94 -11.94 -0.07
C PHE A 261 9.16 -13.23 0.72
N THR A 262 9.48 -14.33 0.05
CA THR A 262 9.79 -15.60 0.74
C THR A 262 11.12 -15.49 1.50
N GLU A 263 12.17 -15.00 0.86
CA GLU A 263 13.49 -14.85 1.48
C GLU A 263 13.52 -13.81 2.61
N ARG A 264 12.72 -12.75 2.50
CA ARG A 264 12.71 -11.63 3.46
C ARG A 264 11.54 -11.68 4.44
N ALA A 265 10.71 -12.72 4.36
CA ALA A 265 9.52 -12.83 5.21
C ALA A 265 9.84 -12.77 6.71
N SER A 266 10.85 -13.52 7.12
CA SER A 266 11.32 -13.59 8.51
C SER A 266 11.82 -12.22 9.00
N LEU A 267 12.65 -11.55 8.18
CA LEU A 267 13.14 -10.20 8.47
C LEU A 267 12.03 -9.14 8.53
N LEU A 268 11.11 -9.16 7.56
CA LEU A 268 9.98 -8.22 7.53
C LEU A 268 9.11 -8.36 8.77
N LEU A 269 8.82 -9.60 9.17
CA LEU A 269 8.02 -9.89 10.34
C LEU A 269 8.75 -9.48 11.63
N ALA A 270 10.04 -9.78 11.74
CA ALA A 270 10.87 -9.42 12.89
C ALA A 270 10.95 -7.89 13.05
N LEU A 271 11.26 -7.16 11.98
CA LEU A 271 11.34 -5.70 12.02
C LEU A 271 9.99 -5.06 12.40
N LYS A 272 8.88 -5.59 11.86
CA LYS A 272 7.54 -5.10 12.20
C LYS A 272 7.25 -5.29 13.70
N ILE A 273 7.50 -6.47 14.25
CA ILE A 273 7.25 -6.75 15.66
C ILE A 273 8.15 -5.90 16.55
N VAL A 274 9.43 -5.75 16.21
CA VAL A 274 10.35 -4.88 16.95
C VAL A 274 9.88 -3.41 16.94
N CYS A 275 9.34 -2.92 15.81
CA CYS A 275 8.76 -1.58 15.77
C CYS A 275 7.53 -1.46 16.67
N ASP A 276 6.66 -2.48 16.69
CA ASP A 276 5.48 -2.51 17.57
C ASP A 276 5.88 -2.55 19.04
N ASP A 277 6.86 -3.37 19.40
CA ASP A 277 7.33 -3.49 20.78
C ASP A 277 7.92 -2.16 21.28
N ARG A 278 8.72 -1.49 20.45
CA ARG A 278 9.28 -0.18 20.77
C ARG A 278 8.22 0.91 20.88
N LEU A 279 7.23 0.89 19.97
CA LEU A 279 6.08 1.79 20.02
C LEU A 279 5.26 1.54 21.29
N SER A 280 4.97 0.28 21.60
CA SER A 280 4.25 -0.10 22.83
C SER A 280 4.97 0.33 24.08
N ARG A 281 6.31 0.23 24.10
CA ARG A 281 7.14 0.73 25.21
C ARG A 281 7.02 2.24 25.38
N LEU A 282 7.11 3.03 24.30
CA LEU A 282 6.95 4.48 24.35
C LEU A 282 5.54 4.89 24.80
N ASN A 283 4.52 4.19 24.32
CA ASN A 283 3.14 4.41 24.75
C ASN A 283 2.94 4.07 26.23
N ALA A 284 3.57 2.98 26.72
CA ALA A 284 3.57 2.65 28.12
C ALA A 284 4.21 3.78 28.95
N ILE A 285 5.38 4.30 28.54
CA ILE A 285 6.03 5.44 29.23
C ILE A 285 5.07 6.64 29.31
N ALA A 286 4.36 6.95 28.22
CA ALA A 286 3.42 8.07 28.20
C ALA A 286 2.17 7.85 29.08
N SER A 287 1.81 6.60 29.39
CA SER A 287 0.68 6.28 30.27
C SER A 287 0.99 6.34 31.76
N PHE A 288 2.28 6.41 32.12
CA PHE A 288 2.66 6.54 33.52
C PHE A 288 2.47 7.95 34.05
N ALA A 289 2.26 8.04 35.37
CA ALA A 289 2.19 9.30 36.11
C ALA A 289 3.37 9.41 37.09
N GLN A 290 3.86 10.61 37.27
CA GLN A 290 4.88 10.90 38.28
C GLN A 290 4.33 11.85 39.36
N THR A 291 4.82 11.72 40.59
CA THR A 291 4.52 12.65 41.66
C THR A 291 5.67 13.63 41.80
N ASP A 292 5.37 14.91 41.98
CA ASP A 292 6.36 15.95 42.26
C ASP A 292 6.82 15.94 43.74
N TYR A 293 6.30 15.02 44.55
CA TYR A 293 6.64 14.93 45.96
C TYR A 293 8.00 14.24 46.16
N ILE A 294 9.06 15.02 46.25
CA ILE A 294 10.29 14.60 46.95
C ILE A 294 10.03 14.78 48.44
N HIS A 295 9.42 13.79 49.07
CA HIS A 295 9.46 13.74 50.54
C HIS A 295 10.89 13.43 50.99
N ARG A 296 11.61 14.45 51.42
CA ARG A 296 12.73 14.27 52.33
C ARG A 296 12.13 13.68 53.61
N ASN A 297 12.56 12.47 53.94
CA ASN A 297 12.37 11.79 55.23
C ASN A 297 10.93 11.38 55.58
N THR A 298 10.58 10.16 55.25
CA THR A 298 10.09 9.13 56.19
C THR A 298 9.65 7.92 55.38
N TYR A 299 10.60 7.09 54.97
CA TYR A 299 10.25 5.74 54.53
C TYR A 299 9.97 4.93 55.82
N ARG A 300 8.70 4.80 56.16
CA ARG A 300 8.22 3.62 56.87
C ARG A 300 7.85 2.61 55.82
N PRO A 301 8.54 1.47 55.70
CA PRO A 301 8.08 0.40 54.80
C PRO A 301 6.76 -0.09 55.34
N CYS A 302 5.68 0.11 54.62
CA CYS A 302 4.47 -0.69 54.82
C CYS A 302 4.81 -2.15 54.55
N PRO A 303 4.52 -3.06 55.47
CA PRO A 303 4.74 -4.47 55.23
C PRO A 303 3.79 -4.91 54.12
N VAL A 304 4.34 -5.21 52.94
CA VAL A 304 3.61 -5.85 51.87
C VAL A 304 3.32 -7.27 52.34
N ASN A 305 2.09 -7.50 52.75
CA ASN A 305 1.59 -8.85 53.05
C ASN A 305 1.36 -9.56 51.73
N ILE A 306 2.40 -10.24 51.25
CA ILE A 306 2.29 -11.15 50.08
C ILE A 306 1.66 -12.45 50.61
N SER A 307 0.33 -12.48 50.75
CA SER A 307 -0.40 -13.75 50.86
C SER A 307 -0.42 -14.38 49.49
N ALA A 308 0.55 -15.24 49.22
CA ALA A 308 0.58 -16.11 48.05
C ALA A 308 -0.60 -17.10 48.14
N ALA A 309 -1.71 -16.78 47.54
CA ALA A 309 -2.73 -17.74 47.28
C ALA A 309 -2.26 -18.64 46.12
N ARG A 310 -1.57 -19.72 46.47
CA ARG A 310 -1.38 -20.88 45.61
C ARG A 310 -2.75 -21.57 45.44
N SER A 311 -3.49 -21.27 44.43
CA SER A 311 -4.57 -22.13 43.96
C SER A 311 -3.99 -23.06 42.87
N ARG A 312 -3.78 -24.33 43.27
CA ARG A 312 -3.59 -25.46 42.33
C ARG A 312 -4.87 -25.64 41.52
N PRO A 313 -4.80 -25.82 40.21
CA PRO A 313 -5.91 -26.41 39.50
C PRO A 313 -5.89 -27.93 39.74
N GLU A 314 -6.89 -28.46 40.42
CA GLU A 314 -7.19 -29.89 40.41
C GLU A 314 -7.72 -30.25 39.02
N ALA A 315 -7.01 -31.15 38.37
CA ALA A 315 -7.49 -31.87 37.21
C ALA A 315 -8.51 -32.93 37.70
N SER A 316 -9.77 -32.76 37.32
CA SER A 316 -10.76 -33.80 37.41
C SER A 316 -11.07 -34.31 36.00
N PHE A 317 -10.56 -35.52 35.73
CA PHE A 317 -11.07 -36.39 34.67
C PHE A 317 -12.32 -37.12 35.20
N ALA A 318 -13.41 -37.05 34.48
CA ALA A 318 -14.44 -38.06 34.33
C ALA A 318 -15.20 -37.78 33.01
#